data_8e94155ebe4d97bcaa507433a1d77cba
#
_entry.id   8e94155ebe4d97bcaa507433a1d77cba
#
_cell.length_a   1.000
_cell.length_b   1.000
_cell.length_c   1.000
_cell.angle_alpha   90.00
_cell.angle_beta   90.00
_cell.angle_gamma   90.00
#
_symmetry.space_group_name_H-M   'P 1'
#
loop_
_entity.id
_entity.type
_entity.pdbx_description
1 polymer ?
#
loop_
_entity_poly.entity_id
_entity_poly.type
_entity_poly.pdbx_seq_one_letter_code
_entity_poly.pdbx_strand_id
1 'polypeptide(L)'
;LIIRCVLAQDGGRIWTKGPAFSDGRRGGLWCAVHTAGSEIMKKRRRFKMEKIASFTIDHIRLQPGVYVSRKDQVGDQVITTFDLRMTSPNEEPVMNTAEMHTIEHLAATFLRNHKEYGSRTIYFGPMGCRTGFYLLLAGNLASREILPLMVELFAFIRDFEGEVPGASARDCGNYLDMNLGMAKYLAARYLKVLEQIDSYPESRLEYPQ
;
A
#
# COMPACT_ATOMS: atom_id res chain seq x y z
N LEU A 1 29.70 -32.28 9.04
CA LEU A 1 29.21 -33.57 8.54
C LEU A 1 27.91 -33.32 7.78
N ILE A 2 27.97 -33.30 6.44
CA ILE A 2 26.77 -33.07 5.61
C ILE A 2 26.11 -34.42 5.38
N ILE A 3 24.96 -34.65 6.00
CA ILE A 3 24.13 -35.85 5.78
C ILE A 3 23.32 -35.59 4.51
N ARG A 4 23.67 -36.23 3.40
CA ARG A 4 22.83 -36.28 2.19
C ARG A 4 21.73 -37.33 2.42
N CYS A 5 20.49 -36.89 2.66
CA CYS A 5 19.32 -37.76 2.57
C CYS A 5 18.96 -37.95 1.09
N VAL A 6 18.96 -39.19 0.63
CA VAL A 6 18.39 -39.55 -0.67
C VAL A 6 16.92 -39.87 -0.44
N LEU A 7 16.03 -39.06 -1.02
CA LEU A 7 14.60 -39.27 -0.99
C LEU A 7 14.20 -40.14 -2.17
N ALA A 8 13.59 -41.29 -1.89
CA ALA A 8 12.88 -42.11 -2.91
C ALA A 8 11.38 -41.99 -2.64
N GLN A 9 10.61 -41.71 -3.67
CA GLN A 9 9.14 -41.58 -3.60
C GLN A 9 8.52 -42.75 -4.34
N ASP A 10 7.73 -43.54 -3.65
CA ASP A 10 6.88 -44.56 -4.24
C ASP A 10 5.52 -44.55 -3.52
N GLY A 11 4.44 -44.36 -4.28
CA GLY A 11 3.06 -44.50 -3.80
C GLY A 11 2.67 -43.62 -2.60
N GLY A 12 3.24 -42.40 -2.44
CA GLY A 12 2.85 -41.45 -1.40
C GLY A 12 3.45 -41.73 0.00
N ARG A 13 4.43 -42.61 0.10
CA ARG A 13 5.21 -42.85 1.33
C ARG A 13 6.65 -42.40 1.15
N ILE A 14 7.18 -41.70 2.13
CA ILE A 14 8.56 -41.20 2.16
C ILE A 14 9.38 -42.15 3.04
N TRP A 15 10.46 -42.66 2.51
CA TRP A 15 11.39 -43.56 3.22
C TRP A 15 12.73 -42.84 3.42
N THR A 16 13.28 -42.87 4.61
CA THR A 16 14.61 -42.35 4.89
C THR A 16 15.57 -43.48 5.26
N LYS A 17 16.76 -43.46 4.68
CA LYS A 17 17.82 -44.42 4.99
C LYS A 17 18.67 -43.90 6.13
N GLY A 18 18.62 -44.55 7.29
CA GLY A 18 19.46 -44.25 8.44
C GLY A 18 20.92 -44.68 8.23
N PRO A 19 21.87 -44.19 9.06
CA PRO A 19 23.28 -44.56 8.98
C PRO A 19 23.47 -46.07 9.20
N ALA A 20 24.27 -46.69 8.32
CA ALA A 20 24.62 -48.09 8.43
C ALA A 20 25.55 -48.28 9.63
N PHE A 21 25.14 -49.12 10.57
CA PHE A 21 26.05 -49.65 11.61
C PHE A 21 26.98 -50.70 10.97
N SER A 22 28.26 -50.64 11.30
CA SER A 22 29.36 -51.48 10.81
C SER A 22 29.42 -52.86 11.52
N ASP A 23 28.31 -53.59 11.45
CA ASP A 23 28.31 -54.97 11.93
C ASP A 23 27.70 -55.81 10.79
N GLY A 24 28.56 -56.46 10.06
CA GLY A 24 28.47 -57.27 8.82
C GLY A 24 27.20 -58.12 8.56
N ARG A 25 26.04 -57.81 9.08
CA ARG A 25 24.78 -58.45 8.78
C ARG A 25 23.89 -57.57 7.88
N ARG A 26 23.62 -58.01 6.68
CA ARG A 26 22.71 -57.41 5.72
C ARG A 26 21.26 -57.55 6.20
N GLY A 27 20.83 -56.58 6.97
CA GLY A 27 19.43 -56.43 7.34
C GLY A 27 19.10 -54.94 7.38
N GLY A 28 18.64 -54.41 6.26
CA GLY A 28 18.18 -52.99 6.22
C GLY A 28 16.87 -52.86 6.99
N LEU A 29 16.94 -52.32 8.19
CA LEU A 29 15.74 -52.02 8.98
C LEU A 29 15.08 -50.77 8.40
N TRP A 30 13.94 -50.93 7.73
CA TRP A 30 13.14 -49.82 7.27
C TRP A 30 12.20 -49.37 8.39
N CYS A 31 12.43 -48.20 8.94
CA CYS A 31 11.46 -47.61 9.84
C CYS A 31 10.43 -46.82 9.06
N ALA A 32 9.18 -47.27 9.15
CA ALA A 32 8.06 -46.49 8.64
C ALA A 32 7.79 -45.30 9.57
N VAL A 33 8.14 -44.12 9.14
CA VAL A 33 7.72 -42.91 9.83
C VAL A 33 6.26 -42.64 9.48
N HIS A 34 5.36 -42.95 10.41
CA HIS A 34 3.98 -42.51 10.29
C HIS A 34 3.96 -40.98 10.36
N THR A 35 3.89 -40.32 9.21
CA THR A 35 3.67 -38.88 9.17
C THR A 35 2.22 -38.60 9.58
N ALA A 36 2.03 -38.14 10.81
CA ALA A 36 0.76 -37.54 11.26
C ALA A 36 0.37 -36.25 10.48
N GLY A 37 0.99 -36.08 9.30
CA GLY A 37 0.80 -34.91 8.44
C GLY A 37 -0.33 -35.00 7.42
N SER A 38 -0.95 -36.19 7.24
CA SER A 38 -1.97 -36.35 6.18
C SER A 38 -3.35 -35.80 6.53
N GLU A 39 -3.66 -35.57 7.80
CA GLU A 39 -4.96 -35.02 8.20
C GLU A 39 -4.98 -33.49 8.27
N ILE A 40 -3.82 -32.83 8.49
CA ILE A 40 -3.75 -31.35 8.55
C ILE A 40 -3.95 -30.73 7.16
N MET A 41 -3.64 -31.45 6.08
CA MET A 41 -3.78 -30.92 4.70
C MET A 41 -5.19 -31.05 4.10
N LYS A 42 -6.12 -31.73 4.73
CA LYS A 42 -7.48 -31.98 4.17
C LYS A 42 -8.52 -30.91 4.51
N LYS A 43 -8.22 -29.94 5.38
CA LYS A 43 -9.11 -28.79 5.65
C LYS A 43 -8.54 -27.48 5.10
N ARG A 44 -8.22 -27.40 3.81
CA ARG A 44 -8.18 -26.11 3.14
C ARG A 44 -9.63 -25.60 3.07
N ARG A 45 -10.07 -24.86 4.11
CA ARG A 45 -11.23 -24.00 3.98
C ARG A 45 -10.95 -23.10 2.79
N ARG A 46 -11.69 -23.25 1.68
CA ARG A 46 -11.75 -22.25 0.64
C ARG A 46 -12.28 -20.99 1.31
N PHE A 47 -11.40 -20.06 1.62
CA PHE A 47 -11.81 -18.72 2.00
C PHE A 47 -12.57 -18.14 0.81
N LYS A 48 -13.89 -17.97 0.95
CA LYS A 48 -14.68 -17.21 -0.01
C LYS A 48 -14.30 -15.74 0.24
N MET A 49 -13.41 -15.22 -0.61
CA MET A 49 -13.06 -13.79 -0.56
C MET A 49 -14.14 -12.99 -1.26
N GLU A 50 -14.72 -12.04 -0.56
CA GLU A 50 -15.61 -11.04 -1.14
C GLU A 50 -14.78 -9.87 -1.68
N LYS A 51 -15.29 -9.20 -2.74
CA LYS A 51 -14.63 -8.00 -3.25
C LYS A 51 -14.66 -6.91 -2.18
N ILE A 52 -13.51 -6.32 -1.89
CA ILE A 52 -13.40 -5.15 -1.02
C ILE A 52 -13.87 -3.89 -1.77
N ALA A 53 -14.30 -2.86 -1.04
CA ALA A 53 -14.88 -1.65 -1.61
C ALA A 53 -14.00 -0.99 -2.69
N SER A 54 -12.67 -0.95 -2.50
CA SER A 54 -11.73 -0.39 -3.48
C SER A 54 -11.69 -1.16 -4.82
N PHE A 55 -12.15 -2.41 -4.87
CA PHE A 55 -12.21 -3.20 -6.12
C PHE A 55 -13.58 -3.11 -6.81
N THR A 56 -14.51 -2.35 -6.26
CA THR A 56 -15.82 -2.09 -6.88
C THR A 56 -15.86 -0.77 -7.66
N ILE A 57 -14.81 0.06 -7.52
CA ILE A 57 -14.70 1.34 -8.23
C ILE A 57 -14.39 1.09 -9.71
N ASP A 58 -15.06 1.78 -10.61
CA ASP A 58 -14.74 1.74 -12.04
C ASP A 58 -13.48 2.56 -12.34
N HIS A 59 -12.33 1.87 -12.40
CA HIS A 59 -11.03 2.48 -12.67
C HIS A 59 -10.83 2.90 -14.14
N ILE A 60 -11.72 2.53 -15.05
CA ILE A 60 -11.68 2.99 -16.44
C ILE A 60 -12.22 4.42 -16.54
N ARG A 61 -13.23 4.75 -15.72
CA ARG A 61 -13.88 6.06 -15.70
C ARG A 61 -13.33 7.01 -14.63
N LEU A 62 -12.50 6.49 -13.72
CA LEU A 62 -11.96 7.27 -12.61
C LEU A 62 -10.97 8.33 -13.10
N GLN A 63 -11.26 9.60 -12.79
CA GLN A 63 -10.45 10.76 -13.14
C GLN A 63 -9.57 11.22 -11.96
N PRO A 64 -8.52 12.03 -12.18
CA PRO A 64 -7.83 12.71 -11.11
C PRO A 64 -8.77 13.59 -10.29
N GLY A 65 -8.70 13.49 -8.97
CA GLY A 65 -9.63 14.17 -8.08
C GLY A 65 -9.40 13.83 -6.60
N VAL A 66 -10.38 14.17 -5.78
CA VAL A 66 -10.38 13.90 -4.32
C VAL A 66 -11.67 13.16 -3.98
N TYR A 67 -11.56 11.92 -3.52
CA TYR A 67 -12.70 11.05 -3.28
C TYR A 67 -12.73 10.56 -1.84
N VAL A 68 -13.92 10.46 -1.24
CA VAL A 68 -14.09 9.68 -0.02
C VAL A 68 -14.05 8.20 -0.40
N SER A 69 -12.97 7.51 -0.03
CA SER A 69 -12.82 6.08 -0.30
C SER A 69 -13.69 5.25 0.63
N ARG A 70 -13.66 5.58 1.92
CA ARG A 70 -14.50 4.93 2.94
C ARG A 70 -14.55 5.76 4.22
N LYS A 71 -15.52 5.43 5.08
CA LYS A 71 -15.63 5.94 6.45
C LYS A 71 -15.69 4.77 7.40
N ASP A 72 -14.75 4.73 8.35
CA ASP A 72 -14.65 3.66 9.34
C ASP A 72 -15.07 4.20 10.71
N GLN A 73 -15.98 3.50 11.40
CA GLN A 73 -16.34 3.81 12.78
C GLN A 73 -15.38 3.09 13.73
N VAL A 74 -14.71 3.85 14.60
CA VAL A 74 -13.79 3.32 15.61
C VAL A 74 -14.18 3.89 16.97
N GLY A 75 -14.91 3.11 17.76
CA GLY A 75 -15.55 3.60 18.97
C GLY A 75 -16.53 4.75 18.62
N ASP A 76 -16.38 5.89 19.29
CA ASP A 76 -17.19 7.09 19.06
C ASP A 76 -16.65 8.00 17.95
N GLN A 77 -15.52 7.61 17.33
CA GLN A 77 -14.83 8.39 16.32
C GLN A 77 -15.08 7.82 14.92
N VAL A 78 -15.20 8.72 13.94
CA VAL A 78 -15.19 8.36 12.51
C VAL A 78 -13.80 8.67 11.95
N ILE A 79 -13.28 7.76 11.14
CA ILE A 79 -12.07 7.99 10.34
C ILE A 79 -12.49 8.02 8.89
N THR A 80 -12.23 9.14 8.21
CA THR A 80 -12.45 9.25 6.77
C THR A 80 -11.15 8.99 6.03
N THR A 81 -11.18 8.03 5.11
CA THR A 81 -10.09 7.73 4.17
C THR A 81 -10.40 8.42 2.84
N PHE A 82 -9.50 9.30 2.42
CA PHE A 82 -9.56 9.97 1.13
C PHE A 82 -8.62 9.31 0.13
N ASP A 83 -9.10 9.16 -1.09
CA ASP A 83 -8.33 8.82 -2.28
C ASP A 83 -7.96 10.14 -3.00
N LEU A 84 -6.69 10.48 -2.97
CA LEU A 84 -6.13 11.62 -3.69
C LEU A 84 -5.59 11.12 -5.01
N ARG A 85 -6.47 11.03 -6.02
CA ARG A 85 -6.14 10.47 -7.33
C ARG A 85 -5.42 11.51 -8.16
N MET A 86 -4.13 11.30 -8.44
CA MET A 86 -3.28 12.26 -9.13
C MET A 86 -3.13 12.00 -10.63
N THR A 87 -3.36 10.76 -11.07
CA THR A 87 -3.28 10.37 -12.48
C THR A 87 -4.50 9.54 -12.87
N SER A 88 -4.91 9.62 -14.15
CA SER A 88 -5.98 8.76 -14.70
C SER A 88 -5.51 7.31 -14.73
N PRO A 89 -6.15 6.39 -13.99
CA PRO A 89 -5.74 4.99 -13.97
C PRO A 89 -5.81 4.36 -15.36
N ASN A 90 -4.79 3.58 -15.73
CA ASN A 90 -4.67 2.86 -17.00
C ASN A 90 -4.58 3.72 -18.26
N GLU A 91 -4.71 5.04 -18.17
CA GLU A 91 -4.61 5.99 -19.29
C GLU A 91 -3.31 6.78 -19.25
N GLU A 92 -2.85 7.18 -18.04
CA GLU A 92 -1.61 7.92 -17.86
C GLU A 92 -0.50 7.04 -17.29
N PRO A 93 0.78 7.38 -17.55
CA PRO A 93 1.90 6.75 -16.85
C PRO A 93 1.77 6.91 -15.33
N VAL A 94 2.06 5.85 -14.59
CA VAL A 94 2.09 5.91 -13.12
C VAL A 94 3.31 6.70 -12.63
N MET A 95 3.22 7.24 -11.42
CA MET A 95 4.35 7.90 -10.76
C MET A 95 5.44 6.88 -10.40
N ASN A 96 6.73 7.29 -10.42
CA ASN A 96 7.79 6.42 -9.93
C ASN A 96 7.94 6.52 -8.41
N THR A 97 8.74 5.61 -7.83
CA THR A 97 8.88 5.50 -6.38
C THR A 97 9.52 6.74 -5.76
N ALA A 98 10.55 7.29 -6.39
CA ALA A 98 11.33 8.40 -5.84
C ALA A 98 10.50 9.69 -5.67
N GLU A 99 9.70 10.07 -6.66
CA GLU A 99 8.81 11.24 -6.53
C GLU A 99 7.66 10.99 -5.57
N MET A 100 7.10 9.77 -5.54
CA MET A 100 6.06 9.41 -4.57
C MET A 100 6.59 9.46 -3.15
N HIS A 101 7.76 8.92 -2.90
CA HIS A 101 8.43 8.95 -1.60
C HIS A 101 8.73 10.38 -1.15
N THR A 102 9.16 11.23 -2.09
CA THR A 102 9.37 12.67 -1.82
C THR A 102 8.06 13.37 -1.44
N ILE A 103 6.97 13.14 -2.20
CA ILE A 103 5.65 13.70 -1.90
C ILE A 103 5.16 13.21 -0.53
N GLU A 104 5.37 11.92 -0.20
CA GLU A 104 4.99 11.36 1.10
C GLU A 104 5.67 12.10 2.25
N HIS A 105 6.99 12.29 2.21
CA HIS A 105 7.74 13.00 3.25
C HIS A 105 7.29 14.46 3.41
N LEU A 106 7.14 15.18 2.30
CA LEU A 106 6.69 16.58 2.32
C LEU A 106 5.26 16.70 2.83
N ALA A 107 4.35 15.86 2.33
CA ALA A 107 2.95 15.89 2.73
C ALA A 107 2.76 15.47 4.20
N ALA A 108 3.43 14.43 4.66
CA ALA A 108 3.35 14.01 6.05
C ALA A 108 3.87 15.10 7.01
N THR A 109 4.95 15.77 6.63
CA THR A 109 5.50 16.90 7.40
C THR A 109 4.52 18.08 7.43
N PHE A 110 3.99 18.48 6.28
CA PHE A 110 3.03 19.59 6.18
C PHE A 110 1.76 19.29 6.99
N LEU A 111 1.14 18.16 6.75
CA LEU A 111 -0.15 17.79 7.34
C LEU A 111 -0.06 17.71 8.87
N ARG A 112 0.99 17.08 9.42
CA ARG A 112 1.15 16.93 10.87
C ARG A 112 1.48 18.25 11.57
N ASN A 113 2.04 19.22 10.85
CA ASN A 113 2.29 20.58 11.38
C ASN A 113 1.16 21.56 11.05
N HIS A 114 0.11 21.13 10.34
CA HIS A 114 -1.00 22.01 10.00
C HIS A 114 -1.82 22.38 11.25
N LYS A 115 -2.15 23.67 11.42
CA LYS A 115 -2.79 24.20 12.64
C LYS A 115 -4.13 23.52 12.96
N GLU A 116 -4.95 23.27 11.94
CA GLU A 116 -6.28 22.69 12.09
C GLU A 116 -6.27 21.17 11.96
N TYR A 117 -5.53 20.63 10.98
CA TYR A 117 -5.58 19.21 10.61
C TYR A 117 -4.47 18.38 11.23
N GLY A 118 -3.47 18.98 11.87
CA GLY A 118 -2.32 18.24 12.41
C GLY A 118 -2.73 17.15 13.40
N SER A 119 -3.58 17.49 14.37
CA SER A 119 -4.10 16.54 15.36
C SER A 119 -5.12 15.53 14.78
N ARG A 120 -5.70 15.84 13.62
CA ARG A 120 -6.66 14.97 12.92
C ARG A 120 -6.00 14.06 11.89
N THR A 121 -4.75 14.32 11.52
CA THR A 121 -4.01 13.53 10.52
C THR A 121 -3.54 12.23 11.12
N ILE A 122 -4.11 11.12 10.64
CA ILE A 122 -3.76 9.76 11.06
C ILE A 122 -2.66 9.20 10.17
N TYR A 123 -2.83 9.28 8.85
CA TYR A 123 -1.89 8.72 7.89
C TYR A 123 -1.96 9.44 6.55
N PHE A 124 -0.81 9.57 5.91
CA PHE A 124 -0.68 9.91 4.49
C PHE A 124 0.34 8.97 3.87
N GLY A 125 0.02 8.37 2.73
CA GLY A 125 0.96 7.47 2.06
C GLY A 125 0.50 7.04 0.68
N PRO A 126 1.45 6.50 -0.12
CA PRO A 126 1.22 6.15 -1.52
C PRO A 126 0.31 4.94 -1.69
N MET A 127 -0.44 4.92 -2.78
CA MET A 127 -1.15 3.73 -3.25
C MET A 127 -0.19 2.77 -3.94
N GLY A 128 -0.38 1.47 -3.74
CA GLY A 128 0.42 0.44 -4.41
C GLY A 128 0.34 0.46 -5.95
N CYS A 129 -0.77 0.97 -6.52
CA CYS A 129 -0.92 1.18 -7.96
C CYS A 129 -0.18 2.41 -8.50
N ARG A 130 0.38 3.25 -7.63
CA ARG A 130 1.16 4.44 -7.97
C ARG A 130 0.41 5.51 -8.77
N THR A 131 -0.90 5.60 -8.58
CA THR A 131 -1.75 6.61 -9.26
C THR A 131 -2.22 7.71 -8.32
N GLY A 132 -1.85 7.65 -7.05
CA GLY A 132 -2.24 8.63 -6.03
C GLY A 132 -1.82 8.22 -4.62
N PHE A 133 -2.44 8.88 -3.64
CA PHE A 133 -2.16 8.72 -2.22
C PHE A 133 -3.45 8.50 -1.43
N TYR A 134 -3.34 7.85 -0.28
CA TYR A 134 -4.38 7.85 0.73
C TYR A 134 -4.06 8.87 1.83
N LEU A 135 -5.09 9.64 2.20
CA LEU A 135 -5.08 10.50 3.39
C LEU A 135 -6.18 10.02 4.34
N LEU A 136 -5.80 9.71 5.57
CA LEU A 136 -6.71 9.34 6.65
C LEU A 136 -6.81 10.48 7.64
N LEU A 137 -8.03 11.00 7.84
CA LEU A 137 -8.32 12.05 8.82
C LEU A 137 -9.37 11.59 9.84
N ALA A 138 -9.18 11.97 11.09
CA ALA A 138 -10.20 11.84 12.11
C ALA A 138 -11.35 12.83 11.82
N GLY A 139 -12.57 12.32 11.82
CA GLY A 139 -13.81 13.06 11.58
C GLY A 139 -14.63 12.50 10.43
N ASN A 140 -15.92 12.82 10.44
CA ASN A 140 -16.85 12.51 9.36
C ASN A 140 -16.82 13.62 8.32
N LEU A 141 -15.91 13.51 7.35
CA LEU A 141 -15.60 14.56 6.37
C LEU A 141 -16.09 14.20 4.97
N ALA A 142 -16.38 15.22 4.16
CA ALA A 142 -16.65 15.09 2.73
C ALA A 142 -15.44 15.54 1.90
N SER A 143 -15.36 15.06 0.64
CA SER A 143 -14.28 15.42 -0.29
C SER A 143 -14.12 16.93 -0.43
N ARG A 144 -15.23 17.67 -0.53
CA ARG A 144 -15.22 19.13 -0.68
C ARG A 144 -14.65 19.87 0.53
N GLU A 145 -14.83 19.34 1.73
CA GLU A 145 -14.35 19.98 2.96
C GLU A 145 -12.84 20.03 3.06
N ILE A 146 -12.15 19.07 2.44
CA ILE A 146 -10.67 19.03 2.48
C ILE A 146 -10.01 19.66 1.25
N LEU A 147 -10.77 20.17 0.28
CA LEU A 147 -10.18 20.80 -0.92
C LEU A 147 -9.24 21.96 -0.60
N PRO A 148 -9.58 22.91 0.31
CA PRO A 148 -8.66 23.97 0.66
C PRO A 148 -7.33 23.43 1.22
N LEU A 149 -7.39 22.44 2.10
CA LEU A 149 -6.20 21.78 2.63
C LEU A 149 -5.36 21.12 1.53
N MET A 150 -6.00 20.50 0.54
CA MET A 150 -5.28 19.88 -0.59
C MET A 150 -4.62 20.91 -1.48
N VAL A 151 -5.28 22.03 -1.74
CA VAL A 151 -4.69 23.14 -2.50
C VAL A 151 -3.46 23.69 -1.74
N GLU A 152 -3.57 23.94 -0.43
CA GLU A 152 -2.44 24.39 0.38
C GLU A 152 -1.28 23.40 0.39
N LEU A 153 -1.57 22.10 0.58
CA LEU A 153 -0.57 21.02 0.57
C LEU A 153 0.19 20.95 -0.74
N PHE A 154 -0.52 20.89 -1.86
CA PHE A 154 0.14 20.73 -3.16
C PHE A 154 0.78 22.02 -3.66
N ALA A 155 0.31 23.20 -3.24
CA ALA A 155 1.04 24.46 -3.41
C ALA A 155 2.35 24.45 -2.62
N PHE A 156 2.32 24.03 -1.36
CA PHE A 156 3.51 23.87 -0.54
C PHE A 156 4.55 22.94 -1.21
N ILE A 157 4.13 21.77 -1.71
CA ILE A 157 5.04 20.83 -2.37
C ILE A 157 5.62 21.43 -3.66
N ARG A 158 4.79 22.10 -4.47
CA ARG A 158 5.22 22.77 -5.71
C ARG A 158 6.32 23.80 -5.44
N ASP A 159 6.16 24.57 -4.38
CA ASP A 159 7.02 25.70 -4.06
C ASP A 159 8.15 25.35 -3.10
N PHE A 160 8.21 24.10 -2.64
CA PHE A 160 9.19 23.65 -1.67
C PHE A 160 10.62 23.82 -2.18
N GLU A 161 11.48 24.36 -1.30
CA GLU A 161 12.92 24.49 -1.55
C GLU A 161 13.71 23.95 -0.34
N GLY A 162 14.88 23.42 -0.60
CA GLY A 162 15.74 22.84 0.41
C GLY A 162 15.75 21.32 0.44
N GLU A 163 16.27 20.76 1.51
CA GLU A 163 16.36 19.30 1.70
C GLU A 163 15.00 18.73 2.11
N VAL A 164 14.64 17.59 1.52
CA VAL A 164 13.41 16.90 1.87
C VAL A 164 13.45 16.44 3.33
N PRO A 165 12.46 16.79 4.15
CA PRO A 165 12.44 16.42 5.57
C PRO A 165 12.57 14.90 5.76
N GLY A 166 13.46 14.48 6.66
CA GLY A 166 13.70 13.06 6.93
C GLY A 166 14.47 12.31 5.85
N ALA A 167 14.98 12.96 4.80
CA ALA A 167 15.78 12.33 3.76
C ALA A 167 17.23 12.08 4.24
N SER A 168 17.40 11.33 5.32
CA SER A 168 18.70 10.94 5.87
C SER A 168 18.73 9.45 6.20
N ALA A 169 19.93 8.84 6.20
CA ALA A 169 20.10 7.44 6.56
C ALA A 169 19.63 7.11 7.99
N ARG A 170 19.53 8.09 8.86
CA ARG A 170 19.05 7.96 10.23
C ARG A 170 17.53 7.92 10.31
N ASP A 171 16.85 8.71 9.45
CA ASP A 171 15.43 9.02 9.60
C ASP A 171 14.56 8.24 8.60
N CYS A 172 15.16 7.74 7.51
CA CYS A 172 14.45 7.02 6.45
C CYS A 172 15.20 5.77 6.01
N GLY A 173 14.47 4.67 5.87
CA GLY A 173 15.02 3.37 5.44
C GLY A 173 15.50 3.33 3.98
N ASN A 174 15.11 4.32 3.16
CA ASN A 174 15.51 4.41 1.74
C ASN A 174 15.71 5.88 1.32
N TYR A 175 16.46 6.63 2.08
CA TYR A 175 16.62 8.08 1.95
C TYR A 175 17.19 8.56 0.60
N LEU A 176 17.84 7.68 -0.16
CA LEU A 176 18.38 8.00 -1.49
C LEU A 176 17.32 7.95 -2.60
N ASP A 177 16.18 7.31 -2.37
CA ASP A 177 15.08 7.20 -3.34
C ASP A 177 14.17 8.46 -3.27
N MET A 178 14.74 9.62 -3.61
CA MET A 178 14.07 10.92 -3.60
C MET A 178 14.23 11.63 -4.93
N ASN A 179 13.17 12.30 -5.39
CA ASN A 179 13.18 13.13 -6.60
C ASN A 179 12.32 14.38 -6.40
N LEU A 180 12.90 15.42 -5.79
CA LEU A 180 12.20 16.65 -5.49
C LEU A 180 11.71 17.37 -6.76
N GLY A 181 12.53 17.42 -7.83
CA GLY A 181 12.15 18.07 -9.07
C GLY A 181 10.88 17.47 -9.69
N MET A 182 10.79 16.14 -9.75
CA MET A 182 9.61 15.46 -10.27
C MET A 182 8.42 15.55 -9.30
N ALA A 183 8.65 15.50 -7.99
CA ALA A 183 7.60 15.71 -6.97
C ALA A 183 6.93 17.09 -7.13
N LYS A 184 7.72 18.14 -7.30
CA LYS A 184 7.24 19.52 -7.57
C LYS A 184 6.42 19.60 -8.87
N TYR A 185 6.90 18.95 -9.94
CA TYR A 185 6.18 18.90 -11.22
C TYR A 185 4.82 18.19 -11.07
N LEU A 186 4.78 17.05 -10.42
CA LEU A 186 3.53 16.29 -10.20
C LEU A 186 2.57 17.05 -9.29
N ALA A 187 3.08 17.72 -8.25
CA ALA A 187 2.28 18.59 -7.39
C ALA A 187 1.66 19.75 -8.18
N ALA A 188 2.44 20.39 -9.05
CA ALA A 188 1.93 21.47 -9.93
C ALA A 188 0.85 20.99 -10.91
N ARG A 189 0.99 19.77 -11.45
CA ARG A 189 -0.04 19.14 -12.28
C ARG A 189 -1.32 18.90 -11.51
N TYR A 190 -1.21 18.30 -10.34
CA TYR A 190 -2.37 17.97 -9.53
C TYR A 190 -3.06 19.23 -8.98
N LEU A 191 -2.30 20.24 -8.62
CA LEU A 191 -2.83 21.53 -8.17
C LEU A 191 -3.77 22.15 -9.22
N LYS A 192 -3.42 22.08 -10.52
CA LYS A 192 -4.31 22.52 -11.60
C LYS A 192 -5.64 21.75 -11.63
N VAL A 193 -5.62 20.46 -11.31
CA VAL A 193 -6.84 19.65 -11.19
C VAL A 193 -7.69 20.14 -10.02
N LEU A 194 -7.07 20.38 -8.86
CA LEU A 194 -7.75 20.85 -7.65
C LEU A 194 -8.37 22.23 -7.82
N GLU A 195 -7.66 23.17 -8.47
CA GLU A 195 -8.14 24.52 -8.75
C GLU A 195 -9.31 24.56 -9.74
N GLN A 196 -9.39 23.56 -10.62
CA GLN A 196 -10.46 23.44 -11.61
C GLN A 196 -11.63 22.55 -11.16
N ILE A 197 -11.56 22.01 -9.95
CA ILE A 197 -12.52 20.97 -9.52
C ILE A 197 -13.95 21.47 -9.46
N ASP A 198 -14.15 22.77 -9.21
CA ASP A 198 -15.48 23.41 -9.21
C ASP A 198 -16.13 23.45 -10.60
N SER A 199 -15.34 23.34 -11.67
CA SER A 199 -15.85 23.22 -13.04
C SER A 199 -16.37 21.79 -13.36
N TYR A 200 -15.94 20.78 -12.56
CA TYR A 200 -16.29 19.37 -12.74
C TYR A 200 -16.56 18.67 -11.40
N PRO A 201 -17.41 19.23 -10.52
CA PRO A 201 -17.44 18.84 -9.10
C PRO A 201 -17.77 17.36 -8.89
N GLU A 202 -18.79 16.84 -9.57
CA GLU A 202 -19.25 15.47 -9.35
C GLU A 202 -18.25 14.42 -9.86
N SER A 203 -17.69 14.62 -11.04
CA SER A 203 -16.77 13.66 -11.65
C SER A 203 -15.39 13.56 -10.96
N ARG A 204 -15.07 14.51 -10.05
CA ARG A 204 -13.76 14.58 -9.37
C ARG A 204 -13.85 14.55 -7.84
N LEU A 205 -15.05 14.48 -7.29
CA LEU A 205 -15.32 14.43 -5.85
C LEU A 205 -16.09 13.17 -5.43
N GLU A 206 -16.74 12.51 -6.39
CA GLU A 206 -17.50 11.28 -6.19
C GLU A 206 -17.01 10.20 -7.16
N TYR A 207 -16.94 8.96 -6.68
CA TYR A 207 -16.53 7.86 -7.54
C TYR A 207 -17.53 7.63 -8.67
N PRO A 208 -17.05 7.31 -9.89
CA PRO A 208 -17.92 6.94 -11.00
C PRO A 208 -18.73 5.69 -10.65
N GLN A 209 -20.04 5.74 -10.91
CA GLN A 209 -21.00 4.65 -10.72
C GLN A 209 -21.01 3.72 -11.95
#